data_7fc7b4111269f249bdb1c39ccb284275
#
_entry.id   7fc7b4111269f249bdb1c39ccb284275
#
_cell.length_a   1.000
_cell.length_b   1.000
_cell.length_c   1.000
_cell.angle_alpha   90.00
_cell.angle_beta   90.00
_cell.angle_gamma   90.00
#
_symmetry.space_group_name_H-M   'P 1'
#
loop_
_entity.id
_entity.type
_entity.pdbx_description
1 polymer ?
#
loop_
_entity_poly.entity_id
_entity_poly.type
_entity_poly.pdbx_seq_one_letter_code
_entity_poly.pdbx_strand_id
1 'polypeptide(L)'
;MTSEPPWVAPRKRSSRRRPPRSARWRWLAGAAVVILLAAALTALAFTLRGYLKPTSSTTTSATQVSSPSTTSTLSPSSTTTRTSSTTAATTSTTVPSSTYSAELSGTNEIPPVTTSAGGTLTLQVAADGSSVHYQLKVSEIGDLTVARLHEGGAGASGTTILTLYGGPTKTGTFSGVVTEGSFTASQLLGPLTGKTVADFVALIKSGQMYLNVGTTDHPNGEVRGQVE
;
A
#
# COMPACT_ATOMS: atom_id res chain seq x y z
N MET A 1 -79.80 -5.72 9.34
CA MET A 1 -79.20 -6.80 8.57
C MET A 1 -78.12 -6.19 7.69
N THR A 2 -76.94 -6.13 8.13
CA THR A 2 -75.78 -5.63 7.39
C THR A 2 -74.87 -6.82 7.06
N SER A 3 -74.89 -7.22 5.78
CA SER A 3 -74.11 -8.34 5.26
C SER A 3 -72.67 -7.89 5.02
N GLU A 4 -71.69 -8.55 5.68
CA GLU A 4 -70.26 -8.39 5.39
C GLU A 4 -69.89 -8.92 3.99
N PRO A 5 -68.94 -8.29 3.30
CA PRO A 5 -68.54 -8.72 1.95
C PRO A 5 -67.67 -9.97 2.01
N PRO A 6 -67.75 -10.92 1.06
CA PRO A 6 -67.19 -12.28 1.14
C PRO A 6 -65.71 -12.39 0.72
N TRP A 7 -64.89 -11.30 0.70
CA TRP A 7 -63.54 -11.36 0.17
C TRP A 7 -62.39 -11.11 1.20
N VAL A 8 -62.67 -11.15 2.51
CA VAL A 8 -61.60 -11.03 3.53
C VAL A 8 -60.84 -12.34 3.63
N ALA A 9 -59.67 -12.38 2.96
CA ALA A 9 -58.75 -13.51 3.02
C ALA A 9 -58.13 -13.64 4.43
N PRO A 10 -57.97 -14.87 4.97
CA PRO A 10 -57.41 -15.07 6.29
C PRO A 10 -55.92 -14.66 6.32
N ARG A 11 -55.55 -13.82 7.26
CA ARG A 11 -54.13 -13.43 7.53
C ARG A 11 -53.32 -14.69 7.88
N LYS A 12 -52.35 -15.05 6.99
CA LYS A 12 -51.36 -16.09 7.29
C LYS A 12 -50.51 -15.63 8.46
N ARG A 13 -50.59 -16.31 9.61
CA ARG A 13 -49.65 -16.17 10.72
C ARG A 13 -48.29 -16.62 10.23
N SER A 14 -47.30 -15.70 10.16
CA SER A 14 -45.90 -16.02 9.92
C SER A 14 -45.36 -16.74 11.16
N SER A 15 -45.21 -18.05 11.09
CA SER A 15 -44.46 -18.81 12.10
C SER A 15 -43.01 -18.43 12.00
N ARG A 16 -42.52 -17.59 12.91
CA ARG A 16 -41.07 -17.35 13.09
C ARG A 16 -40.44 -18.67 13.53
N ARG A 17 -39.84 -19.40 12.60
CA ARG A 17 -39.00 -20.55 12.90
C ARG A 17 -37.78 -20.07 13.69
N ARG A 18 -37.64 -20.49 14.95
CA ARG A 18 -36.40 -20.29 15.71
C ARG A 18 -35.28 -21.07 15.02
N PRO A 19 -34.08 -20.50 14.83
CA PRO A 19 -32.97 -21.25 14.25
C PRO A 19 -32.56 -22.40 15.18
N PRO A 20 -32.09 -23.54 14.64
CA PRO A 20 -31.70 -24.72 15.43
C PRO A 20 -30.51 -24.37 16.34
N ARG A 21 -30.56 -24.80 17.58
CA ARG A 21 -29.56 -24.60 18.64
C ARG A 21 -28.13 -25.08 18.26
N SER A 22 -28.00 -25.92 17.25
CA SER A 22 -26.73 -26.50 16.78
C SER A 22 -25.80 -25.49 16.06
N ALA A 23 -26.32 -24.36 15.54
CA ALA A 23 -25.51 -23.39 14.84
C ALA A 23 -24.58 -22.58 15.81
N ARG A 24 -24.99 -22.38 17.04
CA ARG A 24 -24.21 -21.58 18.02
C ARG A 24 -22.95 -22.30 18.54
N TRP A 25 -22.93 -23.62 18.56
CA TRP A 25 -21.79 -24.40 19.07
C TRP A 25 -20.62 -24.46 18.07
N ARG A 26 -20.92 -24.42 16.78
CA ARG A 26 -19.88 -24.44 15.72
C ARG A 26 -19.02 -23.16 15.72
N TRP A 27 -19.59 -22.02 16.09
CA TRP A 27 -18.86 -20.76 16.20
C TRP A 27 -17.96 -20.69 17.45
N LEU A 28 -18.38 -21.28 18.57
CA LEU A 28 -17.59 -21.31 19.79
C LEU A 28 -16.38 -22.25 19.69
N ALA A 29 -16.49 -23.34 18.94
CA ALA A 29 -15.37 -24.25 18.69
C ALA A 29 -14.30 -23.62 17.78
N GLY A 30 -14.69 -22.84 16.78
CA GLY A 30 -13.75 -22.11 15.90
C GLY A 30 -12.96 -21.04 16.63
N ALA A 31 -13.59 -20.28 17.53
CA ALA A 31 -12.94 -19.25 18.31
C ALA A 31 -11.89 -19.81 19.29
N ALA A 32 -12.15 -20.97 19.90
CA ALA A 32 -11.20 -21.60 20.81
C ALA A 32 -9.92 -22.08 20.12
N VAL A 33 -10.03 -22.59 18.89
CA VAL A 33 -8.86 -23.04 18.11
C VAL A 33 -7.98 -21.86 17.69
N VAL A 34 -8.56 -20.73 17.32
CA VAL A 34 -7.80 -19.52 16.94
C VAL A 34 -7.03 -18.93 18.14
N ILE A 35 -7.64 -18.93 19.33
CA ILE A 35 -7.00 -18.44 20.57
C ILE A 35 -5.82 -19.36 20.96
N LEU A 36 -5.95 -20.68 20.84
CA LEU A 36 -4.88 -21.63 21.16
C LEU A 36 -3.70 -21.52 20.18
N LEU A 37 -3.95 -21.27 18.88
CA LEU A 37 -2.89 -21.05 17.89
C LEU A 37 -2.14 -19.73 18.12
N ALA A 38 -2.84 -18.68 18.53
CA ALA A 38 -2.21 -17.40 18.87
C ALA A 38 -1.32 -17.51 20.12
N ALA A 39 -1.73 -18.26 21.14
CA ALA A 39 -0.93 -18.50 22.34
C ALA A 39 0.34 -19.32 22.06
N ALA A 40 0.29 -20.31 21.15
CA ALA A 40 1.43 -21.11 20.75
C ALA A 40 2.49 -20.28 19.99
N LEU A 41 2.06 -19.35 19.12
CA LEU A 41 2.97 -18.45 18.38
C LEU A 41 3.68 -17.44 19.28
N THR A 42 3.03 -16.94 20.33
CA THR A 42 3.66 -16.04 21.31
C THR A 42 4.68 -16.73 22.20
N ALA A 43 4.45 -17.98 22.58
CA ALA A 43 5.40 -18.78 23.35
C ALA A 43 6.68 -19.09 22.55
N LEU A 44 6.56 -19.36 21.24
CA LEU A 44 7.71 -19.61 20.36
C LEU A 44 8.59 -18.37 20.16
N ALA A 45 7.97 -17.18 20.07
CA ALA A 45 8.70 -15.91 19.93
C ALA A 45 9.52 -15.55 21.19
N PHE A 46 9.06 -15.97 22.38
CA PHE A 46 9.74 -15.70 23.64
C PHE A 46 10.96 -16.60 23.85
N THR A 47 10.93 -17.86 23.37
CA THR A 47 12.05 -18.81 23.48
C THR A 47 13.19 -18.49 22.51
N LEU A 48 12.93 -17.92 21.33
CA LEU A 48 13.99 -17.52 20.39
C LEU A 48 14.74 -16.24 20.83
N ARG A 49 14.13 -15.38 21.64
CA ARG A 49 14.77 -14.14 22.11
C ARG A 49 15.89 -14.38 23.14
N GLY A 50 15.95 -15.56 23.75
CA GLY A 50 17.01 -15.95 24.68
C GLY A 50 18.29 -16.46 24.03
N TYR A 51 18.27 -16.76 22.72
CA TYR A 51 19.43 -17.36 22.02
C TYR A 51 20.35 -16.37 21.31
N LEU A 52 19.93 -15.12 21.14
CA LEU A 52 20.74 -14.07 20.51
C LEU A 52 21.31 -13.13 21.56
N LYS A 53 22.42 -13.55 22.20
CA LYS A 53 23.22 -12.72 23.07
C LYS A 53 24.16 -11.89 22.18
N PRO A 54 24.16 -10.54 22.23
CA PRO A 54 25.14 -9.76 21.49
C PRO A 54 26.51 -9.89 22.18
N THR A 55 27.53 -10.37 21.48
CA THR A 55 28.91 -10.34 21.88
C THR A 55 29.40 -8.90 21.77
N SER A 56 29.75 -8.32 22.91
CA SER A 56 30.35 -7.00 23.01
C SER A 56 31.79 -7.06 22.45
N SER A 57 32.05 -6.33 21.38
CA SER A 57 33.39 -6.12 20.84
C SER A 57 34.10 -5.03 21.67
N THR A 58 35.17 -5.39 22.33
CA THR A 58 36.07 -4.54 23.10
C THR A 58 36.81 -3.61 22.13
N THR A 59 36.63 -2.31 22.27
CA THR A 59 37.40 -1.28 21.57
C THR A 59 38.73 -1.09 22.30
N THR A 60 39.83 -1.45 21.66
CA THR A 60 41.19 -1.14 22.12
C THR A 60 41.57 0.26 21.65
N SER A 61 41.81 1.15 22.59
CA SER A 61 42.41 2.46 22.38
C SER A 61 43.85 2.32 21.89
N ALA A 62 44.17 2.96 20.79
CA ALA A 62 45.56 3.17 20.36
C ALA A 62 45.90 4.68 20.40
N THR A 63 46.90 4.91 21.15
CA THR A 63 47.69 6.07 21.57
C THR A 63 48.05 7.04 20.43
N GLN A 64 47.86 8.34 20.72
CA GLN A 64 48.48 9.46 20.00
C GLN A 64 50.01 9.44 20.07
N VAL A 65 50.64 9.75 18.94
CA VAL A 65 52.03 10.23 18.89
C VAL A 65 52.08 11.52 18.06
N SER A 66 52.65 12.51 18.73
CA SER A 66 52.81 13.89 18.29
C SER A 66 53.93 14.09 17.25
N SER A 67 53.73 15.12 16.44
CA SER A 67 54.58 15.93 15.55
C SER A 67 56.14 15.82 15.66
N PRO A 68 56.93 16.32 14.66
CA PRO A 68 57.03 17.76 14.50
C PRO A 68 57.13 18.30 13.04
N SER A 69 56.96 19.60 12.99
CA SER A 69 57.08 20.54 11.87
C SER A 69 58.49 20.55 11.24
N THR A 70 58.54 20.74 9.91
CA THR A 70 59.62 21.50 9.28
C THR A 70 59.10 22.35 8.12
N THR A 71 59.35 23.62 8.26
CA THR A 71 59.21 24.73 7.32
C THR A 71 60.14 24.55 6.14
N SER A 72 59.68 24.78 4.90
CA SER A 72 60.56 25.33 3.83
C SER A 72 59.71 26.03 2.78
N THR A 73 59.93 27.31 2.72
CA THR A 73 59.62 28.30 1.74
C THR A 73 60.24 27.98 0.38
N LEU A 74 59.53 28.18 -0.72
CA LEU A 74 59.98 28.88 -1.96
C LEU A 74 58.86 28.85 -3.03
N SER A 75 58.39 29.97 -3.41
CA SER A 75 57.64 30.34 -4.66
C SER A 75 58.69 30.92 -5.64
N PRO A 76 58.44 31.19 -6.94
CA PRO A 76 57.28 30.92 -7.80
C PRO A 76 57.66 30.30 -9.17
N SER A 77 56.70 29.81 -9.94
CA SER A 77 56.74 29.96 -11.40
C SER A 77 55.36 29.70 -12.01
N SER A 78 54.88 30.73 -12.64
CA SER A 78 53.65 30.76 -13.44
C SER A 78 53.81 29.93 -14.71
N THR A 79 52.95 28.94 -14.91
CA THR A 79 52.70 28.37 -16.22
C THR A 79 51.18 28.23 -16.39
N THR A 80 50.60 29.15 -17.14
CA THR A 80 49.21 29.12 -17.53
C THR A 80 49.00 28.04 -18.57
N THR A 81 48.53 26.87 -18.12
CA THR A 81 48.00 25.87 -19.02
C THR A 81 46.48 26.03 -19.08
N ARG A 82 46.01 26.62 -20.18
CA ARG A 82 44.57 26.62 -20.51
C ARG A 82 44.14 25.20 -20.76
N THR A 83 43.54 24.58 -19.76
CA THR A 83 42.79 23.35 -19.95
C THR A 83 41.42 23.72 -20.51
N SER A 84 41.22 23.48 -21.80
CA SER A 84 39.92 23.54 -22.42
C SER A 84 39.01 22.51 -21.82
N SER A 85 38.13 22.92 -20.92
CA SER A 85 37.03 22.07 -20.42
C SER A 85 36.06 21.81 -21.58
N THR A 86 36.24 20.72 -22.28
CA THR A 86 35.18 20.20 -23.16
C THR A 86 34.04 19.74 -22.26
N THR A 87 33.05 20.60 -22.09
CA THR A 87 31.76 20.24 -21.51
C THR A 87 31.14 19.23 -22.45
N ALA A 88 31.28 17.94 -22.15
CA ALA A 88 30.49 16.93 -22.79
C ALA A 88 29.02 17.21 -22.45
N ALA A 89 28.27 17.73 -23.40
CA ALA A 89 26.84 17.80 -23.32
C ALA A 89 26.34 16.35 -23.24
N THR A 90 26.02 15.90 -22.03
CA THR A 90 25.29 14.66 -21.81
C THR A 90 23.91 14.89 -22.41
N THR A 91 23.71 14.44 -23.64
CA THR A 91 22.39 14.37 -24.24
C THR A 91 21.63 13.34 -23.43
N SER A 92 20.86 13.78 -22.43
CA SER A 92 19.89 12.92 -21.74
C SER A 92 18.87 12.50 -22.79
N THR A 93 19.06 11.33 -23.36
CA THR A 93 18.03 10.66 -24.13
C THR A 93 16.90 10.36 -23.16
N THR A 94 15.90 11.21 -23.11
CA THR A 94 14.70 11.01 -22.33
C THR A 94 13.97 9.83 -22.96
N VAL A 95 14.19 8.62 -22.46
CA VAL A 95 13.37 7.46 -22.79
C VAL A 95 11.98 7.79 -22.23
N PRO A 96 10.89 7.65 -23.01
CA PRO A 96 9.56 7.97 -22.53
C PRO A 96 9.22 7.09 -21.35
N SER A 97 9.09 7.68 -20.16
CA SER A 97 8.56 7.00 -19.00
C SER A 97 7.07 6.70 -19.25
N SER A 98 6.66 5.44 -19.06
CA SER A 98 5.24 5.09 -19.17
C SER A 98 4.49 5.64 -17.97
N THR A 99 3.39 6.35 -18.22
CA THR A 99 2.50 6.88 -17.19
C THR A 99 1.17 6.13 -17.25
N TYR A 100 0.66 5.77 -16.08
CA TYR A 100 -0.64 5.12 -15.87
C TYR A 100 -1.43 5.91 -14.86
N SER A 101 -2.77 5.80 -14.90
CA SER A 101 -3.64 6.52 -13.97
C SER A 101 -4.83 5.66 -13.55
N ALA A 102 -5.49 6.08 -12.47
CA ALA A 102 -6.78 5.54 -12.06
C ALA A 102 -7.65 6.66 -11.51
N GLU A 103 -8.88 6.77 -12.03
CA GLU A 103 -9.91 7.63 -11.47
C GLU A 103 -10.72 6.87 -10.42
N LEU A 104 -10.79 7.42 -9.21
CA LEU A 104 -11.42 6.78 -8.05
C LEU A 104 -12.84 7.30 -7.85
N SER A 105 -13.77 6.35 -7.66
CA SER A 105 -15.18 6.65 -7.39
C SER A 105 -15.80 5.56 -6.53
N GLY A 106 -16.78 5.92 -5.70
CA GLY A 106 -17.56 4.96 -4.92
C GLY A 106 -18.42 4.04 -5.79
N THR A 107 -18.81 4.48 -6.97
CA THR A 107 -19.59 3.66 -7.93
C THR A 107 -18.79 2.47 -8.49
N ASN A 108 -17.46 2.54 -8.44
CA ASN A 108 -16.57 1.48 -8.87
C ASN A 108 -16.30 0.43 -7.79
N GLU A 109 -16.75 0.66 -6.54
CA GLU A 109 -16.64 -0.30 -5.44
C GLU A 109 -17.53 -1.52 -5.61
N ILE A 110 -17.22 -2.57 -4.87
CA ILE A 110 -17.98 -3.84 -4.90
C ILE A 110 -18.32 -4.27 -3.47
N PRO A 111 -19.58 -4.11 -3.06
CA PRO A 111 -20.70 -3.43 -3.75
C PRO A 111 -20.46 -1.92 -3.88
N PRO A 112 -21.14 -1.22 -4.81
CA PRO A 112 -21.00 0.22 -4.98
C PRO A 112 -21.31 1.00 -3.69
N VAL A 113 -20.52 2.05 -3.42
CA VAL A 113 -20.69 2.96 -2.28
C VAL A 113 -21.22 4.30 -2.79
N THR A 114 -22.28 4.81 -2.12
CA THR A 114 -22.79 6.16 -2.40
C THR A 114 -22.00 7.15 -1.57
N THR A 115 -21.11 7.90 -2.21
CA THR A 115 -20.24 8.91 -1.59
C THR A 115 -19.98 10.04 -2.59
N SER A 116 -19.64 11.23 -2.06
CA SER A 116 -19.08 12.34 -2.85
C SER A 116 -17.55 12.22 -2.99
N ALA A 117 -16.93 11.31 -2.23
CA ALA A 117 -15.50 11.09 -2.28
C ALA A 117 -15.04 10.59 -3.65
N GLY A 118 -13.87 11.05 -4.05
CA GLY A 118 -13.23 10.63 -5.29
C GLY A 118 -11.72 10.81 -5.21
N GLY A 119 -11.03 10.60 -6.33
CA GLY A 119 -9.60 10.81 -6.36
C GLY A 119 -8.94 10.35 -7.65
N THR A 120 -7.63 10.57 -7.73
CA THR A 120 -6.79 10.15 -8.86
C THR A 120 -5.49 9.58 -8.36
N LEU A 121 -5.12 8.41 -8.88
CA LEU A 121 -3.78 7.85 -8.77
C LEU A 121 -3.02 8.13 -10.06
N THR A 122 -1.76 8.55 -9.95
CA THR A 122 -0.81 8.60 -11.07
C THR A 122 0.38 7.71 -10.76
N LEU A 123 0.80 6.90 -11.73
CA LEU A 123 1.98 6.04 -11.66
C LEU A 123 2.91 6.39 -12.82
N GLN A 124 4.19 6.62 -12.55
CA GLN A 124 5.23 6.89 -13.54
C GLN A 124 6.34 5.86 -13.42
N VAL A 125 6.49 5.03 -14.44
CA VAL A 125 7.55 4.02 -14.48
C VAL A 125 8.84 4.70 -14.92
N ALA A 126 9.92 4.51 -14.15
CA ALA A 126 11.23 5.00 -14.51
C ALA A 126 11.70 4.43 -15.87
N ALA A 127 12.45 5.19 -16.63
CA ALA A 127 12.88 4.81 -17.98
C ALA A 127 13.69 3.53 -18.03
N ASP A 128 14.45 3.23 -16.97
CA ASP A 128 15.23 2.00 -16.81
C ASP A 128 14.40 0.82 -16.27
N GLY A 129 13.11 1.02 -15.98
CA GLY A 129 12.22 0.01 -15.43
C GLY A 129 12.55 -0.40 -13.98
N SER A 130 13.40 0.33 -13.28
CA SER A 130 13.86 -0.04 -11.93
C SER A 130 12.86 0.29 -10.83
N SER A 131 12.04 1.32 -11.03
CA SER A 131 11.11 1.85 -10.02
C SER A 131 9.87 2.45 -10.66
N VAL A 132 8.87 2.69 -9.80
CA VAL A 132 7.63 3.40 -10.15
C VAL A 132 7.44 4.52 -9.15
N HIS A 133 7.34 5.75 -9.65
CA HIS A 133 6.90 6.89 -8.85
C HIS A 133 5.38 6.95 -8.83
N TYR A 134 4.79 7.28 -7.69
CA TYR A 134 3.33 7.38 -7.54
C TYR A 134 2.91 8.64 -6.80
N GLN A 135 1.73 9.13 -7.12
CA GLN A 135 1.03 10.18 -6.38
C GLN A 135 -0.45 9.84 -6.29
N LEU A 136 -0.99 9.81 -5.06
CA LEU A 136 -2.42 9.64 -4.80
C LEU A 136 -3.01 10.95 -4.29
N LYS A 137 -3.99 11.48 -5.03
CA LYS A 137 -4.84 12.59 -4.62
C LYS A 137 -6.26 12.12 -4.39
N VAL A 138 -6.93 12.68 -3.40
CA VAL A 138 -8.34 12.42 -3.11
C VAL A 138 -9.09 13.74 -2.93
N SER A 139 -10.40 13.67 -3.04
CA SER A 139 -11.35 14.74 -2.74
C SER A 139 -12.47 14.24 -1.87
N GLU A 140 -12.87 15.04 -0.87
CA GLU A 140 -14.03 14.84 -0.01
C GLU A 140 -14.08 13.47 0.72
N ILE A 141 -12.92 12.84 0.97
CA ILE A 141 -12.87 11.55 1.67
C ILE A 141 -12.81 11.77 3.19
N GLY A 142 -13.65 11.04 3.93
CA GLY A 142 -13.68 11.08 5.40
C GLY A 142 -12.77 10.03 6.03
N ASP A 143 -12.10 10.37 7.15
CA ASP A 143 -11.36 9.41 8.01
C ASP A 143 -10.59 8.33 7.26
N LEU A 144 -9.76 8.73 6.27
CA LEU A 144 -9.01 7.82 5.40
C LEU A 144 -8.01 7.00 6.21
N THR A 145 -8.07 5.68 6.09
CA THR A 145 -7.25 4.73 6.85
C THR A 145 -6.17 4.07 6.00
N VAL A 146 -6.48 3.75 4.73
CA VAL A 146 -5.61 2.91 3.90
C VAL A 146 -5.83 3.15 2.41
N ALA A 147 -4.77 3.00 1.62
CA ALA A 147 -4.85 2.91 0.16
C ALA A 147 -3.94 1.79 -0.34
N ARG A 148 -4.51 0.85 -1.12
CA ARG A 148 -3.82 -0.35 -1.60
C ARG A 148 -4.08 -0.60 -3.07
N LEU A 149 -3.02 -1.00 -3.78
CA LEU A 149 -3.13 -1.62 -5.09
C LEU A 149 -3.44 -3.10 -4.94
N HIS A 150 -4.36 -3.60 -5.75
CA HIS A 150 -4.81 -4.98 -5.77
C HIS A 150 -4.74 -5.55 -7.18
N GLU A 151 -4.55 -6.87 -7.29
CA GLU A 151 -4.81 -7.61 -8.50
C GLU A 151 -6.32 -7.77 -8.68
N GLY A 152 -6.81 -7.63 -9.92
CA GLY A 152 -8.21 -7.86 -10.28
C GLY A 152 -8.70 -6.89 -11.33
N GLY A 153 -9.57 -7.39 -12.20
CA GLY A 153 -10.24 -6.58 -13.22
C GLY A 153 -11.41 -5.77 -12.64
N ALA A 154 -12.04 -5.00 -13.51
CA ALA A 154 -13.25 -4.28 -13.17
C ALA A 154 -14.34 -5.26 -12.70
N GLY A 155 -14.98 -4.97 -11.57
CA GLY A 155 -16.01 -5.83 -11.00
C GLY A 155 -15.50 -7.08 -10.24
N ALA A 156 -14.18 -7.23 -10.04
CA ALA A 156 -13.60 -8.33 -9.27
C ALA A 156 -12.78 -7.82 -8.08
N SER A 157 -12.85 -8.50 -6.95
CA SER A 157 -11.97 -8.28 -5.79
C SER A 157 -10.79 -9.22 -5.87
N GLY A 158 -9.61 -8.75 -5.44
CA GLY A 158 -8.41 -9.55 -5.52
C GLY A 158 -7.38 -9.25 -4.43
N THR A 159 -6.22 -9.86 -4.55
CA THR A 159 -5.15 -9.84 -3.55
C THR A 159 -4.40 -8.51 -3.57
N THR A 160 -4.00 -8.02 -2.40
CA THR A 160 -3.15 -6.82 -2.29
C THR A 160 -1.79 -7.07 -2.93
N ILE A 161 -1.37 -6.13 -3.80
CA ILE A 161 -0.07 -6.10 -4.47
C ILE A 161 0.88 -5.12 -3.76
N LEU A 162 0.36 -3.96 -3.33
CA LEU A 162 1.16 -2.91 -2.71
C LEU A 162 0.29 -2.03 -1.81
N THR A 163 0.82 -1.65 -0.65
CA THR A 163 0.21 -0.63 0.19
C THR A 163 0.88 0.71 -0.09
N LEU A 164 0.13 1.68 -0.62
CA LEU A 164 0.61 3.04 -0.87
C LEU A 164 0.49 3.92 0.37
N TYR A 165 -0.55 3.69 1.17
CA TYR A 165 -0.79 4.38 2.45
C TYR A 165 -1.34 3.38 3.47
N GLY A 166 -0.76 3.38 4.67
CA GLY A 166 -1.13 2.48 5.77
C GLY A 166 -1.29 3.18 7.12
N GLY A 167 -1.72 4.45 7.11
CA GLY A 167 -1.93 5.27 8.30
C GLY A 167 -0.75 6.19 8.65
N PRO A 168 -0.89 7.05 9.65
CA PRO A 168 -2.03 7.19 10.58
C PRO A 168 -3.31 7.67 9.88
N THR A 169 -4.48 7.37 10.47
CA THR A 169 -5.78 7.82 9.93
C THR A 169 -5.79 9.33 9.71
N LYS A 170 -6.17 9.76 8.51
CA LYS A 170 -6.42 11.17 8.21
C LYS A 170 -7.85 11.50 8.64
N THR A 171 -8.00 11.99 9.85
CA THR A 171 -9.32 12.26 10.46
C THR A 171 -10.03 13.46 9.85
N GLY A 172 -11.36 13.36 9.74
CA GLY A 172 -12.22 14.36 9.12
C GLY A 172 -12.20 14.30 7.60
N THR A 173 -12.97 15.20 6.97
CA THR A 173 -13.01 15.28 5.51
C THR A 173 -11.69 15.85 4.97
N PHE A 174 -11.07 15.11 4.05
CA PHE A 174 -9.78 15.45 3.48
C PHE A 174 -9.86 15.55 1.95
N SER A 175 -9.20 16.58 1.42
CA SER A 175 -8.95 16.76 -0.03
C SER A 175 -7.50 17.17 -0.24
N GLY A 176 -6.82 16.52 -1.20
CA GLY A 176 -5.42 16.81 -1.50
C GLY A 176 -4.58 15.55 -1.70
N VAL A 177 -3.25 15.70 -1.65
CA VAL A 177 -2.31 14.59 -1.77
C VAL A 177 -2.31 13.77 -0.49
N VAL A 178 -2.69 12.50 -0.59
CA VAL A 178 -2.66 11.54 0.53
C VAL A 178 -1.24 11.08 0.77
N THR A 179 -0.58 10.68 -0.30
CA THR A 179 0.77 10.10 -0.30
C THR A 179 1.38 10.23 -1.68
N GLU A 180 2.69 10.37 -1.70
CA GLU A 180 3.52 10.27 -2.89
C GLU A 180 4.83 9.60 -2.54
N GLY A 181 5.48 8.99 -3.52
CA GLY A 181 6.75 8.30 -3.31
C GLY A 181 7.14 7.45 -4.50
N SER A 182 8.08 6.55 -4.26
CA SER A 182 8.50 5.57 -5.25
C SER A 182 8.63 4.20 -4.62
N PHE A 183 8.40 3.17 -5.41
CA PHE A 183 8.64 1.79 -5.02
C PHE A 183 9.42 1.03 -6.10
N THR A 184 10.04 -0.06 -5.68
CA THR A 184 10.76 -1.00 -6.53
C THR A 184 10.12 -2.38 -6.47
N ALA A 185 10.59 -3.30 -7.27
CA ALA A 185 10.09 -4.68 -7.28
C ALA A 185 10.13 -5.37 -5.91
N SER A 186 11.07 -5.01 -5.04
CA SER A 186 11.22 -5.61 -3.70
C SER A 186 10.06 -5.33 -2.74
N GLN A 187 9.24 -4.32 -3.03
CA GLN A 187 8.08 -3.92 -2.20
C GLN A 187 6.77 -4.54 -2.68
N LEU A 188 6.80 -5.26 -3.81
CA LEU A 188 5.64 -5.93 -4.36
C LEU A 188 5.26 -7.15 -3.51
N LEU A 189 3.96 -7.33 -3.31
CA LEU A 189 3.36 -8.34 -2.44
C LEU A 189 2.48 -9.31 -3.24
N GLY A 190 1.97 -10.33 -2.56
CA GLY A 190 1.00 -11.27 -3.10
C GLY A 190 1.52 -11.95 -4.37
N PRO A 191 0.75 -11.97 -5.47
CA PRO A 191 1.13 -12.64 -6.70
C PRO A 191 2.36 -12.02 -7.41
N LEU A 192 2.73 -10.78 -7.04
CA LEU A 192 3.91 -10.10 -7.58
C LEU A 192 5.15 -10.21 -6.66
N THR A 193 5.09 -10.96 -5.57
CA THR A 193 6.27 -11.20 -4.72
C THR A 193 7.40 -11.84 -5.51
N GLY A 194 8.58 -11.21 -5.51
CA GLY A 194 9.75 -11.67 -6.27
C GLY A 194 9.66 -11.47 -7.79
N LYS A 195 8.65 -10.78 -8.27
CA LYS A 195 8.48 -10.38 -9.67
C LYS A 195 9.17 -9.03 -9.92
N THR A 196 9.17 -8.61 -11.18
CA THR A 196 9.80 -7.37 -11.64
C THR A 196 8.81 -6.22 -11.78
N VAL A 197 9.30 -4.99 -11.95
CA VAL A 197 8.47 -3.83 -12.34
C VAL A 197 7.82 -4.06 -13.70
N ALA A 198 8.47 -4.80 -14.61
CA ALA A 198 7.88 -5.15 -15.89
C ALA A 198 6.65 -6.07 -15.74
N ASP A 199 6.67 -7.03 -14.81
CA ASP A 199 5.50 -7.86 -14.48
C ASP A 199 4.35 -7.02 -13.89
N PHE A 200 4.67 -6.05 -13.03
CA PHE A 200 3.71 -5.08 -12.50
C PHE A 200 3.05 -4.28 -13.65
N VAL A 201 3.83 -3.78 -14.60
CA VAL A 201 3.34 -3.06 -15.78
C VAL A 201 2.50 -3.97 -16.68
N ALA A 202 2.89 -5.23 -16.84
CA ALA A 202 2.10 -6.20 -17.62
C ALA A 202 0.71 -6.43 -17.01
N LEU A 203 0.62 -6.44 -15.66
CA LEU A 203 -0.65 -6.57 -14.95
C LEU A 203 -1.55 -5.34 -15.18
N ILE A 204 -1.00 -4.11 -15.19
CA ILE A 204 -1.74 -2.90 -15.56
C ILE A 204 -2.27 -3.03 -16.99
N LYS A 205 -1.40 -3.34 -17.96
CA LYS A 205 -1.76 -3.44 -19.39
C LYS A 205 -2.83 -4.50 -19.67
N SER A 206 -2.93 -5.53 -18.84
CA SER A 206 -3.98 -6.54 -18.93
C SER A 206 -5.31 -6.11 -18.29
N GLY A 207 -5.40 -4.90 -17.72
CA GLY A 207 -6.58 -4.41 -17.00
C GLY A 207 -6.85 -5.16 -15.70
N GLN A 208 -5.82 -5.76 -15.09
CA GLN A 208 -5.94 -6.58 -13.90
C GLN A 208 -5.33 -5.90 -12.66
N MET A 209 -5.43 -4.56 -12.59
CA MET A 209 -4.95 -3.82 -11.42
C MET A 209 -5.91 -2.69 -11.06
N TYR A 210 -6.23 -2.56 -9.79
CA TYR A 210 -7.04 -1.45 -9.27
C TYR A 210 -6.47 -0.89 -7.97
N LEU A 211 -6.73 0.39 -7.72
CA LEU A 211 -6.54 1.01 -6.41
C LEU A 211 -7.87 0.97 -5.64
N ASN A 212 -7.77 0.65 -4.35
CA ASN A 212 -8.86 0.74 -3.38
C ASN A 212 -8.42 1.63 -2.21
N VAL A 213 -9.29 2.55 -1.80
CA VAL A 213 -9.06 3.46 -0.68
C VAL A 213 -10.14 3.24 0.37
N GLY A 214 -9.71 2.81 1.55
CA GLY A 214 -10.59 2.54 2.68
C GLY A 214 -10.59 3.67 3.70
N THR A 215 -11.72 3.80 4.37
CA THR A 215 -11.98 4.76 5.44
C THR A 215 -12.45 4.05 6.70
N THR A 216 -12.70 4.80 7.78
CA THR A 216 -13.26 4.23 9.01
C THR A 216 -14.66 3.66 8.77
N ASP A 217 -15.49 4.36 7.99
CA ASP A 217 -16.88 3.95 7.69
C ASP A 217 -16.94 2.84 6.63
N HIS A 218 -15.98 2.85 5.70
CA HIS A 218 -15.86 1.86 4.62
C HIS A 218 -14.49 1.17 4.65
N PRO A 219 -14.22 0.29 5.63
CA PRO A 219 -12.89 -0.32 5.81
C PRO A 219 -12.48 -1.28 4.67
N ASN A 220 -13.45 -1.76 3.88
CA ASN A 220 -13.21 -2.59 2.71
C ASN A 220 -13.02 -1.79 1.41
N GLY A 221 -13.25 -0.47 1.45
CA GLY A 221 -13.15 0.47 0.33
C GLY A 221 -14.31 1.45 0.30
N GLU A 222 -14.01 2.73 0.16
CA GLU A 222 -14.98 3.79 -0.10
C GLU A 222 -14.92 4.23 -1.56
N VAL A 223 -13.73 4.33 -2.13
CA VAL A 223 -13.52 4.66 -3.54
C VAL A 223 -12.49 3.74 -4.17
N ARG A 224 -12.77 3.35 -5.41
CA ARG A 224 -11.98 2.44 -6.21
C ARG A 224 -11.78 2.96 -7.63
N GLY A 225 -10.62 2.63 -8.25
CA GLY A 225 -10.36 2.93 -9.65
C GLY A 225 -9.48 1.87 -10.30
N GLN A 226 -9.82 1.49 -11.53
CA GLN A 226 -8.99 0.61 -12.36
C GLN A 226 -7.77 1.40 -12.85
N VAL A 227 -6.60 0.79 -12.82
CA VAL A 227 -5.37 1.41 -13.32
C VAL A 227 -5.23 1.11 -14.82
N GLU A 228 -5.02 2.16 -15.63
CA GLU A 228 -4.92 2.09 -17.09
C GLU A 228 -3.90 3.08 -17.67
#